data_efe6e6b495eef0b39b53d14dda389560
#
_entry.id   efe6e6b495eef0b39b53d14dda389560
#
_cell.length_a   1.000
_cell.length_b   1.000
_cell.length_c   1.000
_cell.angle_alpha   90.00
_cell.angle_beta   90.00
_cell.angle_gamma   90.00
#
_symmetry.space_group_name_H-M   'P 1'
#
loop_
_entity.id
_entity.type
_entity.pdbx_description
1 polymer ?
#
loop_
_entity_poly.entity_id
_entity_poly.type
_entity_poly.pdbx_seq_one_letter_code
_entity_poly.pdbx_strand_id
1 'polypeptide(L)'
;MLDTLIRGAKIVDGTGKAAFTADVGILDGMIEEVGNLSNAQAFETIEAAGRVLTPGFIDMHRHADAALFREGFGEAELCQGLTTLVNGNCGMSLAPLSGAHADECAKYLAPITGNIPPELRFASIDSYFKAAQGRGLPLSCAELIGMGTLRTLAAGFTTGDLSPLELRDLHYHMEAALADSACGVSLGLGYAPEIFYSTDGLIRALAPLHRSGVPICVHMRQEGDGVVDALREMLEVARALQTPLEVSHLKAIGGRNTRKAVPEMLSLIEKAREDGLDVMCDVYRSEERRVGKECTTVCR
;
A
#
# COMPACT_ATOMS: atom_id res chain seq x y z
N MET A 1 -36.76 9.54 3.61
CA MET A 1 -36.61 9.40 2.15
C MET A 1 -35.12 9.22 1.89
N LEU A 2 -34.75 8.22 1.14
CA LEU A 2 -33.33 7.92 0.83
C LEU A 2 -32.78 8.91 -0.20
N ASP A 3 -31.46 9.09 -0.24
CA ASP A 3 -30.81 9.83 -1.32
C ASP A 3 -30.81 8.99 -2.58
N THR A 4 -30.32 7.73 -2.45
CA THR A 4 -30.24 6.78 -3.55
C THR A 4 -30.80 5.41 -3.14
N LEU A 5 -31.55 4.79 -4.04
CA LEU A 5 -32.03 3.42 -3.92
C LEU A 5 -31.51 2.58 -5.09
N ILE A 6 -30.74 1.55 -4.80
CA ILE A 6 -30.26 0.58 -5.79
C ILE A 6 -31.14 -0.65 -5.72
N ARG A 7 -31.89 -0.95 -6.81
CA ARG A 7 -32.89 -2.03 -6.83
C ARG A 7 -32.41 -3.31 -7.50
N GLY A 8 -32.71 -4.45 -6.86
CA GLY A 8 -32.61 -5.76 -7.45
C GLY A 8 -31.20 -6.21 -7.79
N ALA A 9 -30.17 -5.66 -7.14
CA ALA A 9 -28.79 -6.03 -7.38
C ALA A 9 -28.45 -7.42 -6.82
N LYS A 10 -27.59 -8.15 -7.50
CA LYS A 10 -26.90 -9.31 -6.93
C LYS A 10 -25.71 -8.83 -6.08
N ILE A 11 -25.87 -8.89 -4.77
CA ILE A 11 -24.87 -8.36 -3.82
C ILE A 11 -23.79 -9.39 -3.54
N VAL A 12 -22.53 -8.95 -3.64
CA VAL A 12 -21.31 -9.65 -3.18
C VAL A 12 -20.65 -8.71 -2.17
N ASP A 13 -20.85 -8.96 -0.89
CA ASP A 13 -20.55 -8.03 0.22
C ASP A 13 -19.10 -8.13 0.74
N GLY A 14 -18.26 -8.96 0.15
CA GLY A 14 -16.87 -9.17 0.58
C GLY A 14 -16.68 -10.07 1.81
N THR A 15 -17.75 -10.57 2.42
CA THR A 15 -17.67 -11.43 3.62
C THR A 15 -17.29 -12.89 3.33
N GLY A 16 -17.18 -13.27 2.06
CA GLY A 16 -17.00 -14.65 1.62
C GLY A 16 -18.28 -15.51 1.63
N LYS A 17 -19.41 -14.95 2.03
CA LYS A 17 -20.72 -15.64 1.96
C LYS A 17 -21.24 -15.68 0.52
N ALA A 18 -22.20 -16.57 0.28
CA ALA A 18 -22.85 -16.65 -1.02
C ALA A 18 -23.56 -15.33 -1.37
N ALA A 19 -23.45 -14.94 -2.65
CA ALA A 19 -24.13 -13.75 -3.15
C ALA A 19 -25.65 -13.89 -3.03
N PHE A 20 -26.34 -12.79 -2.74
CA PHE A 20 -27.79 -12.72 -2.58
C PHE A 20 -28.36 -11.53 -3.36
N THR A 21 -29.66 -11.55 -3.64
CA THR A 21 -30.35 -10.44 -4.32
C THR A 21 -31.10 -9.60 -3.30
N ALA A 22 -30.84 -8.28 -3.32
CA ALA A 22 -31.52 -7.32 -2.46
C ALA A 22 -31.48 -5.91 -3.08
N ASP A 23 -32.23 -4.98 -2.46
CA ASP A 23 -32.12 -3.55 -2.67
C ASP A 23 -31.15 -2.95 -1.64
N VAL A 24 -30.56 -1.81 -1.96
CA VAL A 24 -29.67 -1.04 -1.06
C VAL A 24 -30.14 0.39 -1.01
N GLY A 25 -30.45 0.88 0.18
CA GLY A 25 -30.81 2.25 0.47
C GLY A 25 -29.61 3.03 1.00
N ILE A 26 -29.38 4.22 0.44
CA ILE A 26 -28.30 5.13 0.82
C ILE A 26 -28.91 6.44 1.32
N LEU A 27 -28.43 6.92 2.45
CA LEU A 27 -28.81 8.19 3.06
C LEU A 27 -27.56 8.87 3.63
N ASP A 28 -27.36 10.14 3.35
CA ASP A 28 -26.22 10.94 3.79
C ASP A 28 -24.85 10.27 3.48
N GLY A 29 -24.76 9.62 2.31
CA GLY A 29 -23.56 8.92 1.86
C GLY A 29 -23.27 7.58 2.56
N MET A 30 -24.18 7.12 3.44
CA MET A 30 -24.06 5.86 4.18
C MET A 30 -25.07 4.83 3.69
N ILE A 31 -24.68 3.54 3.73
CA ILE A 31 -25.64 2.44 3.52
C ILE A 31 -26.55 2.38 4.74
N GLU A 32 -27.80 2.77 4.56
CA GLU A 32 -28.82 2.80 5.63
C GLU A 32 -29.48 1.44 5.80
N GLU A 33 -29.83 0.78 4.70
CA GLU A 33 -30.54 -0.50 4.74
C GLU A 33 -30.20 -1.37 3.52
N VAL A 34 -30.13 -2.68 3.77
CA VAL A 34 -29.98 -3.71 2.74
C VAL A 34 -31.08 -4.75 2.92
N GLY A 35 -31.96 -4.90 1.93
CA GLY A 35 -33.09 -5.82 2.04
C GLY A 35 -34.16 -5.63 0.97
N ASN A 36 -35.41 -5.88 1.31
CA ASN A 36 -36.54 -5.60 0.43
C ASN A 36 -37.04 -4.16 0.68
N LEU A 37 -36.69 -3.25 -0.19
CA LEU A 37 -37.02 -1.85 -0.13
C LEU A 37 -38.07 -1.45 -1.19
N SER A 38 -38.93 -2.38 -1.60
CA SER A 38 -39.94 -2.15 -2.66
C SER A 38 -40.85 -0.94 -2.43
N ASN A 39 -41.11 -0.57 -1.16
CA ASN A 39 -41.94 0.56 -0.77
C ASN A 39 -41.12 1.83 -0.41
N ALA A 40 -39.77 1.75 -0.45
CA ALA A 40 -38.93 2.89 -0.12
C ALA A 40 -39.02 3.97 -1.21
N GLN A 41 -38.93 5.24 -0.78
CA GLN A 41 -38.83 6.41 -1.65
C GLN A 41 -37.41 6.96 -1.59
N ALA A 42 -36.85 7.32 -2.74
CA ALA A 42 -35.54 7.94 -2.88
C ALA A 42 -35.60 9.12 -3.87
N PHE A 43 -34.62 10.01 -3.79
CA PHE A 43 -34.42 11.07 -4.78
C PHE A 43 -33.93 10.48 -6.12
N GLU A 44 -33.06 9.46 -6.04
CA GLU A 44 -32.56 8.74 -7.20
C GLU A 44 -32.82 7.24 -7.04
N THR A 45 -33.19 6.56 -8.12
CA THR A 45 -33.34 5.10 -8.15
C THR A 45 -32.48 4.53 -9.29
N ILE A 46 -31.61 3.57 -8.94
CA ILE A 46 -30.75 2.84 -9.89
C ILE A 46 -31.30 1.42 -10.03
N GLU A 47 -31.83 1.09 -11.21
CA GLU A 47 -32.26 -0.26 -11.52
C GLU A 47 -31.06 -1.16 -11.82
N ALA A 48 -30.77 -2.10 -10.92
CA ALA A 48 -29.59 -2.94 -10.95
C ALA A 48 -29.90 -4.43 -11.13
N ALA A 49 -31.13 -4.77 -11.55
CA ALA A 49 -31.49 -6.14 -11.86
C ALA A 49 -30.55 -6.75 -12.91
N GLY A 50 -29.99 -7.92 -12.61
CA GLY A 50 -28.99 -8.59 -13.45
C GLY A 50 -27.56 -8.03 -13.34
N ARG A 51 -27.32 -7.00 -12.52
CA ARG A 51 -26.00 -6.46 -12.23
C ARG A 51 -25.50 -6.96 -10.87
N VAL A 52 -24.17 -6.95 -10.70
CA VAL A 52 -23.53 -7.25 -9.43
C VAL A 52 -23.19 -5.94 -8.72
N LEU A 53 -23.54 -5.86 -7.44
CA LEU A 53 -23.14 -4.78 -6.55
C LEU A 53 -22.11 -5.30 -5.54
N THR A 54 -21.00 -4.59 -5.44
CA THR A 54 -19.93 -4.87 -4.49
C THR A 54 -19.54 -3.62 -3.74
N PRO A 55 -18.84 -3.72 -2.58
CA PRO A 55 -18.05 -2.61 -2.08
C PRO A 55 -17.07 -2.11 -3.15
N GLY A 56 -16.70 -0.84 -3.11
CA GLY A 56 -15.65 -0.32 -3.98
C GLY A 56 -14.32 -1.05 -3.73
N PHE A 57 -13.53 -1.24 -4.79
CA PHE A 57 -12.27 -1.95 -4.67
C PHE A 57 -11.20 -1.07 -4.02
N ILE A 58 -10.32 -1.70 -3.25
CA ILE A 58 -9.15 -1.08 -2.63
C ILE A 58 -7.92 -1.56 -3.38
N ASP A 59 -7.16 -0.63 -3.98
CA ASP A 59 -5.84 -0.92 -4.54
C ASP A 59 -4.80 -0.75 -3.43
N MET A 60 -4.29 -1.88 -2.93
CA MET A 60 -3.36 -1.91 -1.79
C MET A 60 -1.93 -1.55 -2.20
N HIS A 61 -1.61 -1.52 -3.49
CA HIS A 61 -0.27 -1.28 -3.98
C HIS A 61 -0.24 -0.25 -5.11
N ARG A 62 -0.07 1.01 -4.74
CA ARG A 62 -0.06 2.11 -5.71
C ARG A 62 1.13 3.05 -5.46
N HIS A 63 1.59 3.68 -6.54
CA HIS A 63 2.59 4.75 -6.55
C HIS A 63 1.98 6.01 -7.17
N ALA A 64 0.88 6.46 -6.62
CA ALA A 64 0.17 7.63 -7.11
C ALA A 64 0.41 8.88 -6.26
N ASP A 65 1.35 8.83 -5.32
CA ASP A 65 1.62 9.87 -4.32
C ASP A 65 1.68 11.29 -4.93
N ALA A 66 2.46 11.48 -5.96
CA ALA A 66 2.54 12.76 -6.69
C ALA A 66 1.43 12.90 -7.74
N ALA A 67 0.87 11.80 -8.22
CA ALA A 67 -0.17 11.82 -9.24
C ALA A 67 -1.51 12.34 -8.72
N LEU A 68 -1.78 12.23 -7.40
CA LEU A 68 -2.97 12.80 -6.76
C LEU A 68 -3.15 14.30 -7.06
N PHE A 69 -2.05 15.01 -7.33
CA PHE A 69 -2.06 16.46 -7.58
C PHE A 69 -2.21 16.83 -9.05
N ARG A 70 -2.34 15.84 -9.96
CA ARG A 70 -2.60 16.07 -11.38
C ARG A 70 -4.08 16.32 -11.63
N GLU A 71 -4.37 17.14 -12.64
CA GLU A 71 -5.73 17.33 -13.12
C GLU A 71 -6.31 16.03 -13.69
N GLY A 72 -7.59 15.75 -13.41
CA GLY A 72 -8.28 14.53 -13.88
C GLY A 72 -7.86 13.24 -13.16
N PHE A 73 -7.06 13.31 -12.09
CA PHE A 73 -6.70 12.14 -11.31
C PHE A 73 -7.94 11.50 -10.69
N GLY A 74 -8.03 10.18 -10.77
CA GLY A 74 -9.09 9.37 -10.20
C GLY A 74 -10.13 8.88 -11.21
N GLU A 75 -10.26 9.50 -12.39
CA GLU A 75 -11.24 9.06 -13.42
C GLU A 75 -10.98 7.62 -13.89
N ALA A 76 -9.72 7.29 -14.19
CA ALA A 76 -9.35 5.95 -14.64
C ALA A 76 -9.51 4.91 -13.54
N GLU A 77 -9.23 5.27 -12.31
CA GLU A 77 -9.39 4.46 -11.12
C GLU A 77 -10.87 4.14 -10.87
N LEU A 78 -11.73 5.15 -10.86
CA LEU A 78 -13.18 4.99 -10.68
C LEU A 78 -13.80 4.15 -11.81
N CYS A 79 -13.37 4.32 -13.06
CA CYS A 79 -13.83 3.50 -14.17
C CYS A 79 -13.47 2.01 -14.01
N GLN A 80 -12.49 1.68 -13.17
CA GLN A 80 -12.12 0.31 -12.80
C GLN A 80 -12.81 -0.16 -11.51
N GLY A 81 -13.63 0.68 -10.87
CA GLY A 81 -14.30 0.38 -9.60
C GLY A 81 -13.42 0.56 -8.37
N LEU A 82 -12.25 1.22 -8.51
CA LEU A 82 -11.40 1.57 -7.37
C LEU A 82 -11.99 2.78 -6.65
N THR A 83 -12.14 2.67 -5.34
CA THR A 83 -12.64 3.75 -4.48
C THR A 83 -11.63 4.16 -3.41
N THR A 84 -10.59 3.35 -3.23
CA THR A 84 -9.52 3.61 -2.27
C THR A 84 -8.18 3.16 -2.85
N LEU A 85 -7.14 3.97 -2.63
CA LEU A 85 -5.75 3.68 -3.01
C LEU A 85 -4.87 3.71 -1.77
N VAL A 86 -3.90 2.80 -1.71
CA VAL A 86 -2.83 2.82 -0.70
C VAL A 86 -1.52 3.13 -1.42
N ASN A 87 -0.97 4.31 -1.16
CA ASN A 87 0.27 4.82 -1.73
C ASN A 87 1.45 4.64 -0.77
N GLY A 88 2.62 5.17 -1.13
CA GLY A 88 3.84 5.08 -0.31
C GLY A 88 4.45 3.70 -0.26
N ASN A 89 4.19 2.85 -1.24
CA ASN A 89 4.69 1.48 -1.32
C ASN A 89 6.18 1.39 -1.64
N CYS A 90 6.76 0.20 -1.48
CA CYS A 90 8.13 -0.14 -1.87
C CYS A 90 9.21 0.76 -1.25
N GLY A 91 9.02 1.24 -0.02
CA GLY A 91 9.97 2.14 0.64
C GLY A 91 9.92 3.59 0.15
N MET A 92 8.98 3.94 -0.72
CA MET A 92 8.94 5.22 -1.44
C MET A 92 7.66 5.99 -1.12
N SER A 93 7.70 6.93 -0.16
CA SER A 93 6.61 7.87 0.12
C SER A 93 7.01 9.29 -0.24
N LEU A 94 6.05 10.10 -0.70
CA LEU A 94 6.28 11.50 -1.06
C LEU A 94 6.46 12.40 0.17
N ALA A 95 6.01 11.96 1.33
CA ALA A 95 6.17 12.65 2.60
C ALA A 95 6.71 11.69 3.68
N PRO A 96 7.49 12.22 4.65
CA PRO A 96 8.02 13.59 4.71
C PRO A 96 9.12 13.83 3.66
N LEU A 97 9.23 15.05 3.17
CA LEU A 97 10.29 15.44 2.22
C LEU A 97 10.84 16.80 2.62
N SER A 98 11.64 16.82 3.69
CA SER A 98 12.25 18.04 4.26
C SER A 98 13.60 17.74 4.88
N GLY A 99 14.36 18.77 5.23
CA GLY A 99 15.67 18.65 5.88
C GLY A 99 16.85 18.60 4.90
N ALA A 100 18.03 18.25 5.41
CA ALA A 100 19.31 18.38 4.70
C ALA A 100 19.41 17.49 3.45
N HIS A 101 18.78 16.32 3.47
CA HIS A 101 18.81 15.34 2.37
C HIS A 101 17.53 15.37 1.50
N ALA A 102 16.68 16.41 1.61
CA ALA A 102 15.43 16.48 0.85
C ALA A 102 15.62 16.43 -0.69
N ASP A 103 16.66 17.08 -1.21
CA ASP A 103 16.98 17.06 -2.65
C ASP A 103 17.48 15.69 -3.11
N GLU A 104 18.23 14.98 -2.27
CA GLU A 104 18.70 13.64 -2.53
C GLU A 104 17.53 12.66 -2.53
N CYS A 105 16.62 12.79 -1.56
CA CYS A 105 15.40 12.01 -1.46
C CYS A 105 14.47 12.27 -2.67
N ALA A 106 14.30 13.51 -3.10
CA ALA A 106 13.52 13.83 -4.29
C ALA A 106 14.08 13.15 -5.56
N LYS A 107 15.41 13.06 -5.68
CA LYS A 107 16.06 12.33 -6.78
C LYS A 107 15.85 10.81 -6.67
N TYR A 108 15.85 10.28 -5.44
CA TYR A 108 15.54 8.88 -5.17
C TYR A 108 14.13 8.51 -5.61
N LEU A 109 13.16 9.36 -5.33
CA LEU A 109 11.75 9.15 -5.68
C LEU A 109 11.44 9.40 -7.18
N ALA A 110 12.24 10.22 -7.85
CA ALA A 110 11.96 10.68 -9.22
C ALA A 110 11.69 9.58 -10.27
N PRO A 111 12.32 8.39 -10.25
CA PRO A 111 11.99 7.30 -11.17
C PRO A 111 10.52 6.85 -11.11
N ILE A 112 9.87 7.01 -9.96
CA ILE A 112 8.47 6.60 -9.70
C ILE A 112 7.52 7.80 -9.81
N THR A 113 7.86 8.89 -9.12
CA THR A 113 6.97 10.06 -9.01
C THR A 113 7.13 11.05 -10.17
N GLY A 114 8.22 10.98 -10.93
CA GLY A 114 8.70 12.05 -11.80
C GLY A 114 9.41 13.14 -10.99
N ASN A 115 9.72 14.27 -11.63
CA ASN A 115 10.27 15.41 -10.92
C ASN A 115 9.28 15.91 -9.86
N ILE A 116 9.77 16.09 -8.64
CA ILE A 116 8.99 16.63 -7.52
C ILE A 116 9.27 18.12 -7.41
N PRO A 117 8.34 18.96 -7.85
CA PRO A 117 8.50 20.41 -7.73
C PRO A 117 8.39 20.84 -6.26
N PRO A 118 8.89 22.04 -5.89
CA PRO A 118 8.92 22.49 -4.51
C PRO A 118 7.56 22.46 -3.79
N GLU A 119 6.48 22.73 -4.50
CA GLU A 119 5.11 22.72 -3.99
C GLU A 119 4.58 21.34 -3.60
N LEU A 120 5.21 20.27 -4.07
CA LEU A 120 4.91 18.88 -3.70
C LEU A 120 5.91 18.30 -2.68
N ARG A 121 6.71 19.14 -2.04
CA ARG A 121 7.63 18.76 -0.97
C ARG A 121 6.97 18.97 0.38
N PHE A 122 6.32 17.94 0.88
CA PHE A 122 5.58 17.99 2.14
C PHE A 122 6.49 17.64 3.32
N ALA A 123 6.46 18.48 4.36
CA ALA A 123 7.30 18.27 5.54
C ALA A 123 6.78 17.14 6.46
N SER A 124 5.50 16.76 6.33
CA SER A 124 4.86 15.71 7.12
C SER A 124 3.73 15.04 6.34
N ILE A 125 3.29 13.87 6.80
CA ILE A 125 2.11 13.16 6.27
C ILE A 125 0.84 14.01 6.46
N ASP A 126 0.70 14.72 7.58
CA ASP A 126 -0.43 15.64 7.80
C ASP A 126 -0.49 16.73 6.74
N SER A 127 0.66 17.36 6.40
CA SER A 127 0.70 18.38 5.36
C SER A 127 0.38 17.83 3.96
N TYR A 128 0.80 16.61 3.67
CA TYR A 128 0.46 15.90 2.44
C TYR A 128 -1.05 15.62 2.36
N PHE A 129 -1.67 15.06 3.40
CA PHE A 129 -3.10 14.81 3.44
C PHE A 129 -3.95 16.08 3.35
N LYS A 130 -3.55 17.15 4.03
CA LYS A 130 -4.24 18.46 3.92
C LYS A 130 -4.21 18.99 2.49
N ALA A 131 -3.07 18.88 1.82
CA ALA A 131 -2.97 19.29 0.42
C ALA A 131 -3.80 18.39 -0.51
N ALA A 132 -3.80 17.07 -0.30
CA ALA A 132 -4.61 16.12 -1.05
C ALA A 132 -6.12 16.35 -0.86
N GLN A 133 -6.58 16.58 0.37
CA GLN A 133 -7.96 16.95 0.68
C GLN A 133 -8.38 18.24 -0.02
N GLY A 134 -7.49 19.23 -0.05
CA GLY A 134 -7.74 20.50 -0.75
C GLY A 134 -7.95 20.36 -2.26
N ARG A 135 -7.54 19.23 -2.85
CA ARG A 135 -7.80 18.92 -4.28
C ARG A 135 -9.20 18.39 -4.55
N GLY A 136 -9.95 17.95 -3.52
CA GLY A 136 -11.25 17.34 -3.70
C GLY A 136 -11.18 16.04 -4.48
N LEU A 137 -10.35 15.10 -4.05
CA LEU A 137 -10.15 13.81 -4.72
C LEU A 137 -11.47 13.02 -4.81
N PRO A 138 -11.73 12.36 -5.95
CA PRO A 138 -12.97 11.61 -6.14
C PRO A 138 -12.96 10.21 -5.49
N LEU A 139 -11.86 9.83 -4.83
CA LEU A 139 -11.65 8.56 -4.14
C LEU A 139 -10.84 8.77 -2.87
N SER A 140 -10.86 7.78 -1.98
CA SER A 140 -10.10 7.80 -0.74
C SER A 140 -8.63 7.41 -0.99
N CYS A 141 -7.73 8.01 -0.21
CA CYS A 141 -6.30 7.66 -0.23
C CYS A 141 -5.81 7.38 1.19
N ALA A 142 -5.00 6.34 1.32
CA ALA A 142 -4.17 6.04 2.46
C ALA A 142 -2.70 6.10 2.05
N GLU A 143 -1.81 6.31 3.00
CA GLU A 143 -0.38 6.47 2.75
C GLU A 143 0.41 5.58 3.70
N LEU A 144 1.33 4.79 3.14
CA LEU A 144 2.38 4.12 3.89
C LEU A 144 3.58 5.08 4.02
N ILE A 145 4.30 4.99 5.12
CA ILE A 145 5.57 5.68 5.23
C ILE A 145 6.70 4.84 4.65
N GLY A 146 7.39 5.36 3.65
CA GLY A 146 8.50 4.68 2.98
C GLY A 146 9.78 4.71 3.78
N MET A 147 10.34 3.55 4.11
CA MET A 147 11.62 3.45 4.83
C MET A 147 12.80 3.95 4.00
N GLY A 148 12.77 3.81 2.68
CA GLY A 148 13.78 4.39 1.79
C GLY A 148 13.75 5.91 1.83
N THR A 149 12.55 6.51 1.90
CA THR A 149 12.39 7.94 2.14
C THR A 149 12.99 8.34 3.49
N LEU A 150 12.58 7.70 4.59
CA LEU A 150 13.08 8.01 5.93
C LEU A 150 14.58 7.81 6.06
N ARG A 151 15.11 6.68 5.54
CA ARG A 151 16.54 6.39 5.56
C ARG A 151 17.33 7.46 4.81
N THR A 152 16.86 7.85 3.61
CA THR A 152 17.53 8.88 2.81
C THR A 152 17.53 10.22 3.56
N LEU A 153 16.45 10.58 4.23
CA LEU A 153 16.39 11.82 5.02
C LEU A 153 17.33 11.80 6.22
N ALA A 154 17.44 10.66 6.92
CA ALA A 154 18.28 10.51 8.11
C ALA A 154 19.78 10.42 7.80
N ALA A 155 20.18 9.79 6.67
CA ALA A 155 21.57 9.42 6.42
C ALA A 155 22.05 9.62 4.98
N GLY A 156 21.19 10.05 4.06
CA GLY A 156 21.50 10.04 2.62
C GLY A 156 21.67 8.62 2.07
N PHE A 157 22.38 8.48 0.95
CA PHE A 157 22.66 7.18 0.32
C PHE A 157 23.92 6.49 0.90
N THR A 158 23.98 6.39 2.23
CA THR A 158 25.05 5.67 2.91
C THR A 158 24.87 4.15 2.79
N THR A 159 25.98 3.41 2.88
CA THR A 159 25.99 1.94 2.89
C THR A 159 26.02 1.40 4.32
N GLY A 160 25.54 0.16 4.50
CA GLY A 160 25.52 -0.51 5.80
C GLY A 160 24.34 -0.09 6.69
N ASP A 161 24.38 -0.52 7.94
CA ASP A 161 23.36 -0.18 8.93
C ASP A 161 23.51 1.25 9.43
N LEU A 162 22.40 1.85 9.88
CA LEU A 162 22.39 3.18 10.45
C LEU A 162 23.07 3.24 11.81
N SER A 163 23.77 4.34 12.06
CA SER A 163 24.33 4.66 13.38
C SER A 163 23.22 4.92 14.40
N PRO A 164 23.53 4.90 15.72
CA PRO A 164 22.53 5.20 16.76
C PRO A 164 21.89 6.59 16.64
N LEU A 165 22.59 7.57 16.07
CA LEU A 165 22.06 8.92 15.85
C LEU A 165 21.06 8.92 14.69
N GLU A 166 21.45 8.33 13.56
CA GLU A 166 20.59 8.20 12.37
C GLU A 166 19.33 7.36 12.67
N LEU A 167 19.47 6.29 13.48
CA LEU A 167 18.32 5.50 13.95
C LEU A 167 17.34 6.34 14.77
N ARG A 168 17.83 7.20 15.67
CA ARG A 168 16.94 8.07 16.45
C ARG A 168 16.19 9.07 15.57
N ASP A 169 16.85 9.61 14.57
CA ASP A 169 16.23 10.53 13.62
C ASP A 169 15.16 9.81 12.77
N LEU A 170 15.49 8.63 12.26
CA LEU A 170 14.55 7.78 11.52
C LEU A 170 13.33 7.40 12.38
N HIS A 171 13.54 6.96 13.62
CA HIS A 171 12.44 6.62 14.54
C HIS A 171 11.54 7.81 14.83
N TYR A 172 12.11 8.99 15.07
CA TYR A 172 11.34 10.23 15.27
C TYR A 172 10.42 10.51 14.09
N HIS A 173 10.93 10.45 12.87
CA HIS A 173 10.13 10.68 11.66
C HIS A 173 9.09 9.58 11.41
N MET A 174 9.40 8.32 11.71
CA MET A 174 8.45 7.22 11.61
C MET A 174 7.28 7.39 12.60
N GLU A 175 7.59 7.64 13.86
CA GLU A 175 6.58 7.86 14.89
C GLU A 175 5.70 9.08 14.59
N ALA A 176 6.29 10.18 14.11
CA ALA A 176 5.55 11.35 13.69
C ALA A 176 4.61 11.05 12.50
N ALA A 177 5.07 10.31 11.49
CA ALA A 177 4.25 9.94 10.34
C ALA A 177 3.08 9.02 10.74
N LEU A 178 3.30 8.07 11.65
CA LEU A 178 2.25 7.20 12.18
C LEU A 178 1.22 7.99 13.01
N ALA A 179 1.67 8.97 13.80
CA ALA A 179 0.79 9.91 14.52
C ALA A 179 -0.03 10.78 13.55
N ASP A 180 0.51 11.13 12.39
CA ASP A 180 -0.16 11.83 11.30
C ASP A 180 -1.08 10.92 10.45
N SER A 181 -1.35 9.70 10.92
CA SER A 181 -2.25 8.72 10.28
C SER A 181 -1.70 8.00 9.05
N ALA A 182 -0.37 7.85 8.92
CA ALA A 182 0.17 6.85 8.00
C ALA A 182 -0.36 5.46 8.39
N CYS A 183 -0.84 4.68 7.40
CA CYS A 183 -1.54 3.42 7.65
C CYS A 183 -0.60 2.22 7.85
N GLY A 184 0.70 2.40 7.66
CA GLY A 184 1.73 1.36 7.78
C GLY A 184 3.09 1.87 7.35
N VAL A 185 4.05 0.95 7.28
CA VAL A 185 5.43 1.23 6.86
C VAL A 185 5.76 0.37 5.65
N SER A 186 6.39 0.94 4.63
CA SER A 186 6.82 0.19 3.45
C SER A 186 8.34 0.10 3.33
N LEU A 187 8.82 -1.00 2.73
CA LEU A 187 10.23 -1.31 2.50
C LEU A 187 10.50 -1.56 1.03
N GLY A 188 11.67 -1.15 0.55
CA GLY A 188 12.19 -1.44 -0.78
C GLY A 188 13.58 -2.07 -0.72
N LEU A 189 13.67 -3.31 -0.24
CA LEU A 189 14.94 -3.98 0.03
C LEU A 189 15.71 -4.42 -1.24
N GLY A 190 15.07 -4.37 -2.41
CA GLY A 190 15.68 -4.74 -3.69
C GLY A 190 16.63 -3.68 -4.26
N TYR A 191 16.68 -2.48 -3.71
CA TYR A 191 17.46 -1.35 -4.23
C TYR A 191 18.00 -0.42 -3.14
N ALA A 192 18.97 0.42 -3.53
CA ALA A 192 19.55 1.42 -2.63
C ALA A 192 18.50 2.49 -2.23
N PRO A 193 18.55 3.03 -0.99
CA PRO A 193 19.59 2.71 0.00
C PRO A 193 19.22 1.54 0.93
N GLU A 194 18.04 0.97 0.87
CA GLU A 194 17.55 -0.03 1.82
C GLU A 194 18.23 -1.41 1.64
N ILE A 195 18.71 -1.72 0.44
CA ILE A 195 19.45 -2.96 0.15
C ILE A 195 20.68 -3.15 1.06
N PHE A 196 21.19 -2.07 1.64
CA PHE A 196 22.39 -2.10 2.49
C PHE A 196 22.13 -2.49 3.94
N TYR A 197 20.86 -2.59 4.37
CA TYR A 197 20.56 -3.10 5.70
C TYR A 197 20.95 -4.56 5.87
N SER A 198 21.59 -4.89 6.99
CA SER A 198 21.58 -6.25 7.52
C SER A 198 20.18 -6.57 8.09
N THR A 199 19.87 -7.85 8.29
CA THR A 199 18.60 -8.25 8.93
C THR A 199 18.48 -7.66 10.34
N ASP A 200 19.57 -7.68 11.13
CA ASP A 200 19.61 -7.04 12.46
C ASP A 200 19.47 -5.52 12.38
N GLY A 201 20.09 -4.89 11.38
CA GLY A 201 19.95 -3.45 11.12
C GLY A 201 18.52 -3.08 10.79
N LEU A 202 17.85 -3.91 10.01
CA LEU A 202 16.45 -3.73 9.64
C LEU A 202 15.53 -3.87 10.86
N ILE A 203 15.74 -4.89 11.72
CA ILE A 203 14.98 -5.04 12.98
C ILE A 203 15.17 -3.82 13.88
N ARG A 204 16.40 -3.29 13.98
CA ARG A 204 16.64 -2.05 14.76
C ARG A 204 15.96 -0.83 14.14
N ALA A 205 15.99 -0.69 12.81
CA ALA A 205 15.34 0.43 12.12
C ALA A 205 13.81 0.41 12.29
N LEU A 206 13.22 -0.77 12.36
CA LEU A 206 11.78 -0.97 12.53
C LEU A 206 11.34 -1.15 14.00
N ALA A 207 12.24 -0.96 14.97
CA ALA A 207 11.96 -1.20 16.39
C ALA A 207 10.70 -0.47 16.94
N PRO A 208 10.34 0.76 16.49
CA PRO A 208 9.09 1.40 16.91
C PRO A 208 7.82 0.60 16.58
N LEU A 209 7.88 -0.32 15.62
CA LEU A 209 6.73 -1.14 15.22
C LEU A 209 6.51 -2.37 16.13
N HIS A 210 7.40 -2.62 17.11
CA HIS A 210 7.27 -3.79 17.97
C HIS A 210 5.92 -3.82 18.70
N ARG A 211 5.10 -4.85 18.40
CA ARG A 211 3.74 -5.04 18.95
C ARG A 211 2.78 -3.86 18.72
N SER A 212 3.03 -3.04 17.72
CA SER A 212 2.19 -1.88 17.41
C SER A 212 0.89 -2.24 16.69
N GLY A 213 0.85 -3.40 16.02
CA GLY A 213 -0.20 -3.76 15.07
C GLY A 213 -0.13 -3.02 13.73
N VAL A 214 0.88 -2.15 13.54
CA VAL A 214 1.11 -1.42 12.29
C VAL A 214 1.75 -2.35 11.26
N PRO A 215 1.20 -2.52 10.05
CA PRO A 215 1.73 -3.45 9.07
C PRO A 215 3.03 -2.95 8.44
N ILE A 216 3.91 -3.91 8.11
CA ILE A 216 5.06 -3.72 7.24
C ILE A 216 4.69 -4.25 5.85
N CYS A 217 4.78 -3.41 4.81
CA CYS A 217 4.58 -3.80 3.41
C CYS A 217 5.96 -3.86 2.73
N VAL A 218 6.34 -4.97 2.10
CA VAL A 218 7.72 -5.14 1.64
C VAL A 218 7.86 -5.53 0.18
N HIS A 219 8.59 -4.70 -0.58
CA HIS A 219 9.30 -5.13 -1.77
C HIS A 219 10.54 -5.88 -1.32
N MET A 220 10.54 -7.20 -1.46
CA MET A 220 11.58 -8.07 -0.92
C MET A 220 12.96 -7.82 -1.55
N ARG A 221 14.01 -8.18 -0.84
CA ARG A 221 15.42 -8.02 -1.25
C ARG A 221 15.76 -8.71 -2.57
N GLN A 222 15.08 -9.82 -2.85
CA GLN A 222 15.26 -10.61 -4.06
C GLN A 222 13.91 -11.11 -4.55
N GLU A 223 13.72 -11.09 -5.87
CA GLU A 223 12.52 -11.60 -6.54
C GLU A 223 12.86 -12.68 -7.60
N GLY A 224 14.15 -13.01 -7.74
CA GLY A 224 14.70 -14.05 -8.61
C GLY A 224 15.10 -15.32 -7.84
N ASP A 225 16.33 -15.77 -8.06
CA ASP A 225 16.84 -17.03 -7.49
C ASP A 225 16.87 -17.04 -5.95
N GLY A 226 17.04 -15.86 -5.31
CA GLY A 226 17.05 -15.70 -3.85
C GLY A 226 15.69 -15.36 -3.21
N VAL A 227 14.57 -15.45 -3.95
CA VAL A 227 13.26 -14.98 -3.47
C VAL A 227 12.76 -15.69 -2.22
N VAL A 228 13.02 -17.00 -2.10
CA VAL A 228 12.59 -17.78 -0.93
C VAL A 228 13.35 -17.36 0.33
N ASP A 229 14.65 -17.09 0.20
CA ASP A 229 15.47 -16.62 1.33
C ASP A 229 15.10 -15.18 1.71
N ALA A 230 14.79 -14.33 0.73
CA ALA A 230 14.26 -12.99 0.98
C ALA A 230 12.92 -13.02 1.73
N LEU A 231 12.04 -13.97 1.43
CA LEU A 231 10.81 -14.15 2.19
C LEU A 231 11.10 -14.63 3.62
N ARG A 232 12.02 -15.58 3.81
CA ARG A 232 12.42 -16.06 5.14
C ARG A 232 12.98 -14.92 6.01
N GLU A 233 13.81 -14.04 5.42
CA GLU A 233 14.30 -12.83 6.09
C GLU A 233 13.13 -11.98 6.61
N MET A 234 12.13 -11.72 5.79
CA MET A 234 11.01 -10.87 6.21
C MET A 234 10.09 -11.54 7.23
N LEU A 235 9.91 -12.84 7.14
CA LEU A 235 9.20 -13.60 8.18
C LEU A 235 9.95 -13.58 9.53
N GLU A 236 11.29 -13.60 9.51
CA GLU A 236 12.13 -13.44 10.70
C GLU A 236 11.96 -12.04 11.31
N VAL A 237 12.06 -10.99 10.50
CA VAL A 237 11.86 -9.59 10.94
C VAL A 237 10.47 -9.41 11.55
N ALA A 238 9.42 -9.87 10.88
CA ALA A 238 8.05 -9.73 11.37
C ALA A 238 7.82 -10.50 12.68
N ARG A 239 8.40 -11.69 12.84
CA ARG A 239 8.37 -12.44 14.12
C ARG A 239 9.11 -11.71 15.24
N ALA A 240 10.30 -11.17 14.96
CA ALA A 240 11.08 -10.41 15.95
C ALA A 240 10.32 -9.17 16.44
N LEU A 241 9.60 -8.50 15.55
CA LEU A 241 8.82 -7.31 15.84
C LEU A 241 7.39 -7.61 16.31
N GLN A 242 6.90 -8.83 16.13
CA GLN A 242 5.51 -9.22 16.43
C GLN A 242 4.49 -8.26 15.78
N THR A 243 4.69 -7.97 14.48
CA THR A 243 3.88 -7.03 13.71
C THR A 243 3.38 -7.68 12.41
N PRO A 244 2.23 -7.25 11.87
CA PRO A 244 1.72 -7.78 10.61
C PRO A 244 2.69 -7.54 9.44
N LEU A 245 2.74 -8.48 8.51
CA LEU A 245 3.56 -8.42 7.30
C LEU A 245 2.69 -8.54 6.06
N GLU A 246 2.85 -7.61 5.13
CA GLU A 246 2.34 -7.69 3.77
C GLU A 246 3.53 -7.87 2.81
N VAL A 247 3.50 -8.96 2.03
CA VAL A 247 4.52 -9.24 1.01
C VAL A 247 4.03 -8.68 -0.32
N SER A 248 4.59 -7.54 -0.70
CA SER A 248 4.18 -6.81 -1.90
C SER A 248 4.49 -7.57 -3.17
N HIS A 249 3.54 -7.55 -4.14
CA HIS A 249 3.67 -8.12 -5.48
C HIS A 249 4.37 -9.48 -5.52
N LEU A 250 3.87 -10.43 -4.71
CA LEU A 250 4.43 -11.77 -4.55
C LEU A 250 4.63 -12.46 -5.90
N LYS A 251 5.88 -12.64 -6.29
CA LYS A 251 6.27 -13.25 -7.55
C LYS A 251 7.65 -13.90 -7.45
N ALA A 252 7.97 -14.75 -8.43
CA ALA A 252 9.32 -15.26 -8.64
C ALA A 252 9.73 -15.03 -10.08
N ILE A 253 10.71 -14.16 -10.30
CA ILE A 253 11.21 -13.82 -11.64
C ILE A 253 12.04 -14.98 -12.20
N GLY A 254 11.78 -15.30 -13.47
CA GLY A 254 12.43 -16.40 -14.19
C GLY A 254 11.59 -17.68 -14.23
N GLY A 255 11.40 -18.23 -15.43
CA GLY A 255 10.48 -19.36 -15.66
C GLY A 255 10.80 -20.66 -14.89
N ARG A 256 12.06 -20.85 -14.46
CA ARG A 256 12.44 -21.97 -13.57
C ARG A 256 12.00 -21.72 -12.14
N ASN A 257 12.11 -20.48 -11.69
CA ASN A 257 11.81 -20.08 -10.32
C ASN A 257 10.30 -20.06 -10.06
N THR A 258 9.49 -19.55 -10.99
CA THR A 258 8.04 -19.48 -10.83
C THR A 258 7.41 -20.81 -10.47
N ARG A 259 7.86 -21.91 -11.08
CA ARG A 259 7.28 -23.25 -10.85
C ARG A 259 7.68 -23.88 -9.52
N LYS A 260 8.82 -23.49 -8.94
CA LYS A 260 9.36 -24.06 -7.70
C LYS A 260 9.20 -23.12 -6.52
N ALA A 261 9.62 -21.87 -6.68
CA ALA A 261 9.67 -20.92 -5.59
C ALA A 261 8.28 -20.44 -5.15
N VAL A 262 7.35 -20.20 -6.07
CA VAL A 262 6.00 -19.73 -5.70
C VAL A 262 5.26 -20.72 -4.79
N PRO A 263 5.16 -22.02 -5.08
CA PRO A 263 4.58 -22.99 -4.15
C PRO A 263 5.30 -23.03 -2.78
N GLU A 264 6.63 -22.93 -2.76
CA GLU A 264 7.40 -22.90 -1.52
C GLU A 264 7.12 -21.63 -0.70
N MET A 265 7.06 -20.47 -1.35
CA MET A 265 6.70 -19.22 -0.67
C MET A 265 5.30 -19.26 -0.08
N LEU A 266 4.31 -19.74 -0.83
CA LEU A 266 2.95 -19.90 -0.31
C LEU A 266 2.90 -20.81 0.91
N SER A 267 3.61 -21.94 0.86
CA SER A 267 3.71 -22.86 1.99
C SER A 267 4.37 -22.24 3.23
N LEU A 268 5.39 -21.39 3.04
CA LEU A 268 6.02 -20.62 4.13
C LEU A 268 5.07 -19.59 4.74
N ILE A 269 4.27 -18.89 3.90
CA ILE A 269 3.28 -17.93 4.36
C ILE A 269 2.17 -18.65 5.14
N GLU A 270 1.62 -19.75 4.61
CA GLU A 270 0.60 -20.56 5.27
C GLU A 270 1.08 -21.04 6.64
N LYS A 271 2.30 -21.60 6.70
CA LYS A 271 2.89 -22.05 7.95
C LYS A 271 3.09 -20.87 8.94
N ALA A 272 3.57 -19.72 8.48
CA ALA A 272 3.71 -18.56 9.35
C ALA A 272 2.38 -18.10 9.95
N ARG A 273 1.29 -18.18 9.17
CA ARG A 273 -0.08 -17.88 9.62
C ARG A 273 -0.57 -18.91 10.63
N GLU A 274 -0.31 -20.21 10.42
CA GLU A 274 -0.61 -21.28 11.38
C GLU A 274 0.14 -21.06 12.72
N ASP A 275 1.38 -20.55 12.64
CA ASP A 275 2.21 -20.21 13.80
C ASP A 275 1.76 -18.89 14.48
N GLY A 276 0.69 -18.24 13.99
CA GLY A 276 0.08 -17.04 14.60
C GLY A 276 0.63 -15.70 14.11
N LEU A 277 1.48 -15.67 13.06
CA LEU A 277 1.93 -14.43 12.44
C LEU A 277 0.88 -13.95 11.43
N ASP A 278 0.49 -12.68 11.50
CA ASP A 278 -0.39 -12.07 10.51
C ASP A 278 0.41 -11.74 9.24
N VAL A 279 0.25 -12.57 8.20
CA VAL A 279 0.94 -12.42 6.92
C VAL A 279 -0.06 -12.40 5.78
N MET A 280 0.05 -11.40 4.95
CA MET A 280 -0.71 -11.24 3.71
C MET A 280 0.24 -11.01 2.53
N CYS A 281 -0.26 -11.05 1.32
CA CYS A 281 0.47 -10.65 0.13
C CYS A 281 -0.47 -10.04 -0.91
N ASP A 282 0.06 -9.16 -1.74
CA ASP A 282 -0.60 -8.70 -2.94
C ASP A 282 0.01 -9.33 -4.20
N VAL A 283 -0.68 -9.19 -5.32
CA VAL A 283 -0.22 -9.67 -6.61
C VAL A 283 -0.66 -8.69 -7.70
N TYR A 284 0.05 -8.69 -8.83
CA TYR A 284 -0.38 -7.92 -9.99
C TYR A 284 -1.74 -8.40 -10.49
N ARG A 285 -2.61 -7.46 -10.78
CA ARG A 285 -3.93 -7.73 -11.34
C ARG A 285 -3.89 -8.27 -12.77
N SER A 286 -2.91 -7.80 -13.58
CA SER A 286 -2.73 -8.23 -14.96
C SER A 286 -1.61 -9.24 -15.07
N GLU A 287 -1.77 -10.26 -15.92
CA GLU A 287 -0.71 -11.19 -16.25
C GLU A 287 0.38 -10.47 -17.06
N GLU A 288 1.53 -10.19 -16.42
CA GLU A 288 2.71 -9.62 -17.06
C GLU A 288 3.55 -10.72 -17.71
N ARG A 289 3.43 -10.85 -19.02
CA ARG A 289 4.25 -11.80 -19.82
C ARG A 289 5.57 -11.22 -20.29
N ARG A 290 5.83 -9.95 -20.04
CA ARG A 290 7.00 -9.24 -20.56
C ARG A 290 8.11 -9.22 -19.53
N VAL A 291 8.97 -10.21 -19.60
CA VAL A 291 10.21 -10.27 -18.81
C VAL A 291 11.05 -9.01 -19.08
N GLY A 292 11.43 -8.29 -18.02
CA GLY A 292 12.35 -7.16 -18.06
C GLY A 292 11.74 -5.78 -18.26
N LYS A 293 10.38 -5.64 -18.20
CA LYS A 293 9.70 -4.34 -18.24
C LYS A 293 8.74 -4.10 -17.07
N GLU A 294 8.72 -4.98 -16.12
CA GLU A 294 7.73 -5.04 -15.05
C GLU A 294 7.78 -3.80 -14.16
N CYS A 295 8.97 -3.37 -13.75
CA CYS A 295 9.14 -2.17 -12.93
C CYS A 295 8.74 -0.87 -13.62
N THR A 296 8.84 -0.79 -14.95
CA THR A 296 8.51 0.45 -15.67
C THR A 296 7.04 0.56 -16.03
N THR A 297 6.29 -0.55 -15.99
CA THR A 297 4.89 -0.59 -16.41
C THR A 297 3.94 -0.58 -15.22
N VAL A 298 4.33 -1.18 -14.10
CA VAL A 298 3.50 -1.30 -12.88
C VAL A 298 3.65 -0.08 -11.96
N CYS A 299 4.80 0.59 -12.02
CA CYS A 299 5.06 1.81 -11.26
C CYS A 299 4.72 3.11 -12.02
N ARG A 300 3.85 3.05 -13.02
CA ARG A 300 3.39 4.25 -13.75
C ARG A 300 1.92 4.48 -13.58
#